data_5e8fce27bbf2569658fc8664ae1e3abd
#
_entry.id   5e8fce27bbf2569658fc8664ae1e3abd
#
_cell.length_a   1.000
_cell.length_b   1.000
_cell.length_c   1.000
_cell.angle_alpha   90.00
_cell.angle_beta   90.00
_cell.angle_gamma   90.00
#
_symmetry.space_group_name_H-M   'P 1'
#
loop_
_entity.id
_entity.type
_entity.pdbx_description
1 polymer ?
#
loop_
_entity_poly.entity_id
_entity_poly.type
_entity_poly.pdbx_seq_one_letter_code
_entity_poly.pdbx_strand_id
1 'polypeptide(L)'
;MGSEGWLVGRDWGDTVEWLPGNLEELLVESAVIQRRRSVRTGEGLVRLALAYSLLDFSLRSTAAWWASIGQPAMSDVAVLKRLKSATPFLDSVLNVMLTQAANGPVLARAGLRIRLIDATTVSEPGSLGTDWRLHVGYDPARGVIDSVQVTDKHGGEGLERAAAAAGDLILGDRGYASADKVRALAVAGAHTLIRIGYQAIRMFDGSGIQVDPLAVARQKRLHSGRPPRLESRTVWLPGDDGPPLEARLVIVRKSRDATDRERARIRADAKRKGKTPTQRTIDAAAYAFLLTTLPVDRGNDEEIADLYRLRWQVELLFKRLKSLLSLDALRAKDPALARSYLLGKLIGAVLIQIIADQCRAISPYGVPSRRQAQPVA
;
A
#
# COMPACT_ATOMS: atom_id res chain seq x y z
N MET A 1 -28.98 -8.80 4.39
CA MET A 1 -29.20 -7.43 3.86
C MET A 1 -28.28 -7.30 2.65
N GLY A 2 -28.86 -7.05 1.48
CA GLY A 2 -28.08 -6.96 0.25
C GLY A 2 -27.16 -5.73 0.28
N SER A 3 -26.07 -5.80 -0.47
CA SER A 3 -25.04 -4.75 -0.60
C SER A 3 -25.56 -3.39 -1.11
N GLU A 4 -26.84 -3.29 -1.44
CA GLU A 4 -27.49 -2.11 -2.00
C GLU A 4 -28.06 -1.15 -0.92
N GLY A 5 -28.37 -1.65 0.29
CA GLY A 5 -29.11 -0.90 1.30
C GLY A 5 -28.46 0.40 1.73
N TRP A 6 -27.15 0.38 1.93
CA TRP A 6 -26.40 1.54 2.43
C TRP A 6 -26.24 2.70 1.43
N LEU A 7 -26.56 2.50 0.14
CA LEU A 7 -26.59 3.56 -0.88
C LEU A 7 -27.99 4.16 -1.07
N VAL A 8 -29.01 3.73 -0.30
CA VAL A 8 -30.42 4.12 -0.50
C VAL A 8 -31.04 4.63 0.79
N GLY A 9 -31.89 5.65 0.69
CA GLY A 9 -32.71 6.13 1.80
C GLY A 9 -31.93 6.69 2.98
N ARG A 10 -32.33 6.31 4.19
CA ARG A 10 -31.73 6.77 5.46
C ARG A 10 -30.29 6.35 5.59
N ASP A 11 -29.95 5.13 5.17
CA ASP A 11 -28.58 4.61 5.24
C ASP A 11 -27.59 5.42 4.38
N TRP A 12 -28.08 6.03 3.28
CA TRP A 12 -27.28 6.95 2.50
C TRP A 12 -27.03 8.28 3.25
N GLY A 13 -28.06 8.81 3.93
CA GLY A 13 -27.91 10.00 4.77
C GLY A 13 -26.81 9.81 5.82
N ASP A 14 -26.84 8.68 6.51
CA ASP A 14 -25.82 8.31 7.49
C ASP A 14 -24.43 8.14 6.82
N THR A 15 -24.36 7.62 5.61
CA THR A 15 -23.13 7.44 4.85
C THR A 15 -22.50 8.79 4.43
N VAL A 16 -23.33 9.78 4.10
CA VAL A 16 -22.87 11.13 3.69
C VAL A 16 -22.09 11.83 4.81
N GLU A 17 -22.45 11.58 6.08
CA GLU A 17 -21.75 12.16 7.24
C GLU A 17 -20.26 11.76 7.29
N TRP A 18 -19.89 10.67 6.63
CA TRP A 18 -18.50 10.17 6.55
C TRP A 18 -17.72 10.69 5.33
N LEU A 19 -18.40 11.35 4.41
CA LEU A 19 -17.77 11.98 3.27
C LEU A 19 -17.23 13.36 3.65
N PRO A 20 -16.26 13.93 2.91
CA PRO A 20 -15.78 15.27 3.15
C PRO A 20 -16.90 16.31 3.16
N GLY A 21 -16.95 17.16 4.17
CA GLY A 21 -17.97 18.24 4.26
C GLY A 21 -17.88 19.28 3.16
N ASN A 22 -16.73 19.38 2.48
CA ASN A 22 -16.45 20.33 1.39
C ASN A 22 -16.64 19.74 -0.02
N LEU A 23 -17.51 18.73 -0.20
CA LEU A 23 -17.73 18.07 -1.49
C LEU A 23 -18.10 19.04 -2.64
N GLU A 24 -18.89 20.09 -2.36
CA GLU A 24 -19.28 21.06 -3.38
C GLU A 24 -18.11 21.96 -3.80
N GLU A 25 -17.23 22.31 -2.88
CA GLU A 25 -15.99 23.06 -3.17
C GLU A 25 -15.07 22.22 -4.07
N LEU A 26 -14.82 20.96 -3.70
CA LEU A 26 -14.04 20.01 -4.50
C LEU A 26 -14.65 19.79 -5.89
N LEU A 27 -15.99 19.78 -6.00
CA LEU A 27 -16.68 19.66 -7.27
C LEU A 27 -16.44 20.88 -8.17
N VAL A 28 -16.48 22.07 -7.61
CA VAL A 28 -16.22 23.33 -8.34
C VAL A 28 -14.78 23.41 -8.77
N GLU A 29 -13.83 23.15 -7.87
CA GLU A 29 -12.39 23.17 -8.15
C GLU A 29 -11.98 22.18 -9.24
N SER A 30 -12.57 21.00 -9.23
CA SER A 30 -12.29 19.96 -10.25
C SER A 30 -12.90 20.24 -11.63
N ALA A 31 -13.85 21.19 -11.73
CA ALA A 31 -14.56 21.58 -12.94
C ALA A 31 -15.20 20.43 -13.73
N VAL A 32 -15.49 19.30 -13.09
CA VAL A 32 -15.97 18.06 -13.76
C VAL A 32 -17.45 18.13 -14.15
N ILE A 33 -18.22 19.01 -13.55
CA ILE A 33 -19.63 19.25 -13.88
C ILE A 33 -19.82 20.64 -14.51
N GLN A 34 -19.83 20.70 -15.84
CA GLN A 34 -20.12 21.94 -16.58
C GLN A 34 -21.64 22.26 -16.62
N ARG A 35 -22.50 21.23 -16.61
CA ARG A 35 -23.95 21.35 -16.69
C ARG A 35 -24.61 20.46 -15.63
N ARG A 36 -25.28 21.07 -14.65
CA ARG A 36 -25.96 20.39 -13.52
C ARG A 36 -27.35 19.88 -13.93
N ARG A 37 -27.43 18.87 -14.83
CA ARG A 37 -28.70 18.29 -15.29
C ARG A 37 -29.14 17.12 -14.41
N SER A 38 -28.63 15.91 -14.67
CA SER A 38 -29.00 14.69 -13.98
C SER A 38 -28.18 14.45 -12.70
N VAL A 39 -26.90 14.81 -12.69
CA VAL A 39 -26.05 14.83 -11.48
C VAL A 39 -25.76 16.29 -11.16
N ARG A 40 -26.22 16.76 -9.98
CA ARG A 40 -26.24 18.17 -9.64
C ARG A 40 -25.24 18.53 -8.55
N THR A 41 -24.88 17.58 -7.69
CA THR A 41 -24.08 17.78 -6.47
C THR A 41 -22.86 16.87 -6.45
N GLY A 42 -21.85 17.23 -5.66
CA GLY A 42 -20.68 16.40 -5.38
C GLY A 42 -21.07 15.08 -4.72
N GLU A 43 -21.99 15.15 -3.75
CA GLU A 43 -22.57 13.98 -3.11
C GLU A 43 -23.20 13.02 -4.14
N GLY A 44 -24.02 13.54 -5.04
CA GLY A 44 -24.65 12.73 -6.10
C GLY A 44 -23.60 12.08 -7.03
N LEU A 45 -22.49 12.77 -7.31
CA LEU A 45 -21.41 12.21 -8.14
C LEU A 45 -20.68 11.09 -7.41
N VAL A 46 -20.37 11.24 -6.12
CA VAL A 46 -19.81 10.15 -5.30
C VAL A 46 -20.77 8.97 -5.27
N ARG A 47 -22.04 9.21 -4.99
CA ARG A 47 -23.09 8.16 -4.92
C ARG A 47 -23.19 7.37 -6.23
N LEU A 48 -23.17 8.05 -7.36
CA LEU A 48 -23.18 7.42 -8.69
C LEU A 48 -21.92 6.55 -8.92
N ALA A 49 -20.75 7.07 -8.54
CA ALA A 49 -19.48 6.34 -8.65
C ALA A 49 -19.45 5.10 -7.76
N LEU A 50 -19.92 5.21 -6.51
CA LEU A 50 -20.02 4.09 -5.58
C LEU A 50 -20.99 3.01 -6.10
N ALA A 51 -22.16 3.40 -6.62
CA ALA A 51 -23.12 2.46 -7.19
C ALA A 51 -22.50 1.67 -8.35
N TYR A 52 -21.82 2.35 -9.28
CA TYR A 52 -21.16 1.70 -10.40
C TYR A 52 -20.03 0.77 -9.96
N SER A 53 -19.26 1.17 -8.96
CA SER A 53 -18.03 0.45 -8.58
C SER A 53 -18.25 -0.66 -7.54
N LEU A 54 -19.19 -0.50 -6.59
CA LEU A 54 -19.38 -1.42 -5.48
C LEU A 54 -20.54 -2.40 -5.69
N LEU A 55 -21.60 -1.97 -6.40
CA LEU A 55 -22.75 -2.84 -6.71
C LEU A 55 -22.52 -3.67 -7.96
N ASP A 56 -21.39 -3.50 -8.62
CA ASP A 56 -21.07 -4.20 -9.86
C ASP A 56 -22.11 -4.02 -10.98
N PHE A 57 -22.80 -2.89 -11.00
CA PHE A 57 -23.81 -2.57 -12.01
C PHE A 57 -23.17 -2.29 -13.38
N SER A 58 -23.86 -2.71 -14.45
CA SER A 58 -23.56 -2.20 -15.79
C SER A 58 -23.92 -0.70 -15.87
N LEU A 59 -23.44 0.02 -16.88
CA LEU A 59 -23.84 1.43 -17.08
C LEU A 59 -25.36 1.58 -17.20
N ARG A 60 -26.02 0.63 -17.87
CA ARG A 60 -27.49 0.60 -17.99
C ARG A 60 -28.16 0.35 -16.63
N SER A 61 -27.69 -0.62 -15.87
CA SER A 61 -28.20 -0.91 -14.52
C SER A 61 -27.95 0.27 -13.57
N THR A 62 -26.82 0.95 -13.68
CA THR A 62 -26.51 2.17 -12.91
C THR A 62 -27.49 3.30 -13.25
N ALA A 63 -27.83 3.49 -14.53
CA ALA A 63 -28.80 4.50 -14.96
C ALA A 63 -30.22 4.18 -14.44
N ALA A 64 -30.65 2.91 -14.50
CA ALA A 64 -31.92 2.47 -13.95
C ALA A 64 -32.01 2.63 -12.44
N TRP A 65 -30.97 2.21 -11.72
CA TRP A 65 -30.85 2.40 -10.27
C TRP A 65 -30.89 3.88 -9.87
N TRP A 66 -30.17 4.74 -10.60
CA TRP A 66 -30.16 6.18 -10.35
C TRP A 66 -31.58 6.78 -10.41
N ALA A 67 -32.37 6.39 -11.41
CA ALA A 67 -33.76 6.81 -11.52
C ALA A 67 -34.64 6.21 -10.41
N SER A 68 -34.39 4.94 -9.99
CA SER A 68 -35.20 4.28 -8.95
C SER A 68 -35.04 4.91 -7.57
N ILE A 69 -33.93 5.60 -7.30
CA ILE A 69 -33.71 6.36 -6.05
C ILE A 69 -34.20 7.81 -6.13
N GLY A 70 -35.10 8.11 -7.09
CA GLY A 70 -35.72 9.43 -7.23
C GLY A 70 -34.85 10.52 -7.86
N GLN A 71 -33.74 10.15 -8.46
CA GLN A 71 -32.86 11.10 -9.15
C GLN A 71 -33.31 11.31 -10.62
N PRO A 72 -33.00 12.48 -11.24
CA PRO A 72 -33.36 12.74 -12.62
C PRO A 72 -32.81 11.67 -13.57
N ALA A 73 -33.68 11.08 -14.40
CA ALA A 73 -33.32 10.02 -15.32
C ALA A 73 -32.14 10.42 -16.24
N MET A 74 -31.29 9.45 -16.53
CA MET A 74 -30.16 9.61 -17.44
C MET A 74 -29.97 8.34 -18.27
N SER A 75 -29.37 8.48 -19.46
CA SER A 75 -29.00 7.34 -20.28
C SER A 75 -27.69 6.70 -19.80
N ASP A 76 -27.46 5.45 -20.16
CA ASP A 76 -26.18 4.75 -19.95
C ASP A 76 -24.97 5.50 -20.54
N VAL A 77 -25.15 6.14 -21.69
CA VAL A 77 -24.13 7.02 -22.31
C VAL A 77 -23.87 8.26 -21.43
N ALA A 78 -24.90 8.81 -20.80
CA ALA A 78 -24.71 9.94 -19.87
C ALA A 78 -23.99 9.49 -18.60
N VAL A 79 -24.31 8.31 -18.04
CA VAL A 79 -23.55 7.70 -16.94
C VAL A 79 -22.10 7.52 -17.33
N LEU A 80 -21.80 6.92 -18.50
CA LEU A 80 -20.46 6.73 -19.00
C LEU A 80 -19.67 8.05 -19.04
N LYS A 81 -20.22 9.08 -19.69
CA LYS A 81 -19.58 10.39 -19.81
C LYS A 81 -19.34 11.02 -18.45
N ARG A 82 -20.28 10.90 -17.54
CA ARG A 82 -20.18 11.44 -16.17
C ARG A 82 -19.10 10.75 -15.37
N LEU A 83 -19.05 9.42 -15.39
CA LEU A 83 -18.02 8.64 -14.71
C LEU A 83 -16.62 8.91 -15.27
N LYS A 84 -16.47 8.96 -16.60
CA LYS A 84 -15.19 9.29 -17.24
C LYS A 84 -14.65 10.66 -16.85
N SER A 85 -15.52 11.66 -16.72
CA SER A 85 -15.12 13.01 -16.28
C SER A 85 -14.90 13.14 -14.76
N ALA A 86 -15.37 12.17 -13.95
CA ALA A 86 -15.37 12.29 -12.49
C ALA A 86 -13.99 12.08 -11.84
N THR A 87 -13.00 11.56 -12.58
CA THR A 87 -11.68 11.16 -12.02
C THR A 87 -11.02 12.25 -11.17
N PRO A 88 -10.85 13.51 -11.62
CA PRO A 88 -10.19 14.53 -10.79
C PRO A 88 -10.93 14.80 -9.48
N PHE A 89 -12.25 14.85 -9.51
CA PHE A 89 -13.08 15.03 -8.34
C PHE A 89 -12.95 13.85 -7.36
N LEU A 90 -13.05 12.62 -7.85
CA LEU A 90 -12.92 11.42 -7.01
C LEU A 90 -11.52 11.27 -6.40
N ASP A 91 -10.47 11.65 -7.14
CA ASP A 91 -9.10 11.74 -6.60
C ASP A 91 -9.05 12.73 -5.42
N SER A 92 -9.64 13.93 -5.56
CA SER A 92 -9.68 14.94 -4.51
C SER A 92 -10.47 14.45 -3.29
N VAL A 93 -11.64 13.87 -3.49
CA VAL A 93 -12.45 13.27 -2.40
C VAL A 93 -11.65 12.21 -1.64
N LEU A 94 -11.03 11.29 -2.35
CA LEU A 94 -10.22 10.23 -1.74
C LEU A 94 -9.05 10.82 -0.94
N ASN A 95 -8.34 11.80 -1.47
CA ASN A 95 -7.22 12.45 -0.79
C ASN A 95 -7.65 13.14 0.50
N VAL A 96 -8.77 13.85 0.51
CA VAL A 96 -9.32 14.48 1.74
C VAL A 96 -9.68 13.40 2.77
N MET A 97 -10.35 12.34 2.37
CA MET A 97 -10.71 11.23 3.28
C MET A 97 -9.48 10.54 3.87
N LEU A 98 -8.43 10.30 3.07
CA LEU A 98 -7.18 9.71 3.54
C LEU A 98 -6.46 10.65 4.52
N THR A 99 -6.43 11.96 4.25
CA THR A 99 -5.85 12.96 5.14
C THR A 99 -6.60 13.01 6.48
N GLN A 100 -7.92 12.96 6.47
CA GLN A 100 -8.73 12.91 7.69
C GLN A 100 -8.46 11.63 8.50
N ALA A 101 -8.40 10.47 7.84
CA ALA A 101 -8.05 9.21 8.46
C ALA A 101 -6.63 9.23 9.06
N ALA A 102 -5.70 9.94 8.42
CA ALA A 102 -4.32 10.09 8.89
C ALA A 102 -4.16 11.04 10.09
N ASN A 103 -5.13 11.90 10.40
CA ASN A 103 -5.04 12.90 11.48
C ASN A 103 -5.38 12.39 12.90
N GLY A 104 -5.70 11.10 13.07
CA GLY A 104 -5.94 10.50 14.40
C GLY A 104 -4.66 10.40 15.26
N PRO A 105 -4.76 9.99 16.55
CA PRO A 105 -3.64 9.90 17.46
C PRO A 105 -2.58 8.92 16.92
N VAL A 106 -1.32 9.36 16.87
CA VAL A 106 -0.18 8.54 16.43
C VAL A 106 0.28 7.67 17.60
N LEU A 107 0.12 6.36 17.50
CA LEU A 107 0.86 5.43 18.36
C LEU A 107 2.29 5.32 17.81
N ALA A 108 3.10 6.31 18.15
CA ALA A 108 4.49 6.34 17.75
C ALA A 108 5.31 5.45 18.67
N ARG A 109 5.95 4.42 18.15
CA ARG A 109 7.02 3.72 18.83
C ARG A 109 8.29 4.57 18.71
N ALA A 110 8.88 4.96 19.84
CA ALA A 110 10.08 5.80 19.89
C ALA A 110 9.97 7.13 19.10
N GLY A 111 8.78 7.74 19.05
CA GLY A 111 8.57 8.99 18.31
C GLY A 111 8.56 8.85 16.79
N LEU A 112 8.44 7.63 16.25
CA LEU A 112 8.38 7.35 14.81
C LEU A 112 6.97 6.97 14.39
N ARG A 113 6.49 7.52 13.30
CA ARG A 113 5.30 7.05 12.61
C ARG A 113 5.70 5.93 11.64
N ILE A 114 5.22 4.71 11.90
CA ILE A 114 5.49 3.57 11.03
C ILE A 114 4.49 3.57 9.88
N ARG A 115 5.01 3.48 8.65
CA ARG A 115 4.18 3.39 7.43
C ARG A 115 4.64 2.23 6.58
N LEU A 116 3.69 1.39 6.18
CA LEU A 116 3.93 0.27 5.27
C LEU A 116 3.56 0.72 3.87
N ILE A 117 4.43 0.48 2.90
CA ILE A 117 4.14 0.75 1.50
C ILE A 117 4.19 -0.56 0.71
N ASP A 118 3.23 -0.73 -0.18
CA ASP A 118 3.19 -1.86 -1.10
C ASP A 118 2.34 -1.51 -2.31
N ALA A 119 2.43 -2.32 -3.37
CA ALA A 119 1.63 -2.15 -4.56
C ALA A 119 0.96 -3.45 -4.97
N THR A 120 -0.24 -3.32 -5.53
CA THR A 120 -0.93 -4.46 -6.12
C THR A 120 -1.30 -4.18 -7.56
N THR A 121 -1.30 -5.23 -8.37
CA THR A 121 -1.64 -5.16 -9.80
C THR A 121 -3.13 -5.40 -9.99
N VAL A 122 -3.69 -4.71 -11.00
CA VAL A 122 -5.07 -4.89 -11.44
C VAL A 122 -5.04 -5.11 -12.94
N SER A 123 -5.79 -6.10 -13.42
CA SER A 123 -5.85 -6.47 -14.84
C SER A 123 -7.17 -6.06 -15.47
N GLU A 124 -7.13 -5.62 -16.72
CA GLU A 124 -8.33 -5.35 -17.52
C GLU A 124 -9.03 -6.65 -17.94
N PRO A 125 -10.30 -6.60 -18.30
CA PRO A 125 -11.03 -7.77 -18.78
C PRO A 125 -10.33 -8.43 -19.98
N GLY A 126 -9.95 -9.70 -19.81
CA GLY A 126 -9.26 -10.49 -20.82
C GLY A 126 -7.75 -10.23 -20.95
N SER A 127 -7.17 -9.37 -20.12
CA SER A 127 -5.72 -9.19 -20.00
C SER A 127 -5.10 -10.30 -19.18
N LEU A 128 -3.91 -10.77 -19.58
CA LEU A 128 -3.07 -11.71 -18.82
C LEU A 128 -1.93 -11.00 -18.09
N GLY A 129 -1.87 -9.67 -18.17
CA GLY A 129 -0.79 -8.84 -17.62
C GLY A 129 -1.25 -7.86 -16.56
N THR A 130 -0.33 -6.99 -16.19
CA THR A 130 -0.61 -5.83 -15.34
C THR A 130 -0.99 -4.66 -16.22
N ASP A 131 -2.20 -4.15 -16.07
CA ASP A 131 -2.64 -2.94 -16.80
C ASP A 131 -2.63 -1.72 -15.89
N TRP A 132 -2.98 -1.93 -14.62
CA TRP A 132 -3.00 -0.90 -13.58
C TRP A 132 -2.25 -1.36 -12.35
N ARG A 133 -1.75 -0.39 -11.59
CA ARG A 133 -1.12 -0.63 -10.29
C ARG A 133 -1.66 0.33 -9.25
N LEU A 134 -2.00 -0.22 -8.09
CA LEU A 134 -2.41 0.54 -6.93
C LEU A 134 -1.25 0.53 -5.94
N HIS A 135 -0.69 1.70 -5.67
CA HIS A 135 0.30 1.92 -4.63
C HIS A 135 -0.44 2.39 -3.38
N VAL A 136 -0.21 1.73 -2.26
CA VAL A 136 -0.91 1.98 -1.01
C VAL A 136 0.09 2.23 0.11
N GLY A 137 -0.10 3.31 0.85
CA GLY A 137 0.47 3.52 2.17
C GLY A 137 -0.52 3.11 3.24
N TYR A 138 -0.03 2.45 4.28
CA TYR A 138 -0.83 1.94 5.38
C TYR A 138 -0.15 2.22 6.71
N ASP A 139 -0.88 2.83 7.63
CA ASP A 139 -0.46 3.06 9.00
C ASP A 139 -0.94 1.88 9.86
N PRO A 140 -0.06 0.95 10.27
CA PRO A 140 -0.45 -0.23 11.01
C PRO A 140 -0.85 0.06 12.47
N ALA A 141 -0.41 1.18 13.02
CA ALA A 141 -0.75 1.58 14.38
C ALA A 141 -2.20 2.03 14.48
N ARG A 142 -2.67 2.73 13.46
CA ARG A 142 -4.07 3.17 13.33
C ARG A 142 -4.95 2.16 12.63
N GLY A 143 -4.37 1.28 11.83
CA GLY A 143 -5.10 0.34 10.99
C GLY A 143 -5.71 1.00 9.75
N VAL A 144 -5.19 2.15 9.29
CA VAL A 144 -5.77 2.96 8.21
C VAL A 144 -4.90 2.99 6.96
N ILE A 145 -5.54 3.09 5.79
CA ILE A 145 -4.89 3.48 4.55
C ILE A 145 -4.65 4.99 4.65
N ASP A 146 -3.41 5.43 4.48
CA ASP A 146 -3.02 6.84 4.60
C ASP A 146 -2.61 7.48 3.27
N SER A 147 -2.35 6.67 2.26
CA SER A 147 -2.11 7.16 0.90
C SER A 147 -2.48 6.11 -0.14
N VAL A 148 -2.97 6.57 -1.29
CA VAL A 148 -3.26 5.73 -2.46
C VAL A 148 -2.85 6.47 -3.73
N GLN A 149 -2.20 5.77 -4.64
CA GLN A 149 -1.95 6.25 -5.99
C GLN A 149 -2.29 5.17 -7.02
N VAL A 150 -3.08 5.54 -8.01
CA VAL A 150 -3.43 4.69 -9.15
C VAL A 150 -2.53 5.05 -10.33
N THR A 151 -1.77 4.09 -10.84
CA THR A 151 -0.93 4.27 -12.02
C THR A 151 -1.25 3.22 -13.08
N ASP A 152 -0.83 3.48 -14.30
CA ASP A 152 -0.80 2.47 -15.35
C ASP A 152 0.33 1.43 -15.13
N LYS A 153 0.49 0.51 -16.08
CA LYS A 153 1.54 -0.53 -16.05
C LYS A 153 2.97 0.00 -15.97
N HIS A 154 3.21 1.24 -16.37
CA HIS A 154 4.54 1.88 -16.38
C HIS A 154 4.88 2.53 -15.03
N GLY A 155 3.88 2.73 -14.15
CA GLY A 155 4.08 3.22 -12.80
C GLY A 155 4.80 2.19 -11.92
N GLY A 156 6.13 2.21 -11.89
CA GLY A 156 6.95 1.33 -11.06
C GLY A 156 6.72 1.52 -9.55
N GLU A 157 7.10 0.53 -8.76
CA GLU A 157 7.21 0.63 -7.31
C GLU A 157 8.35 1.58 -6.94
N GLY A 158 8.10 2.51 -6.02
CA GLY A 158 9.11 3.47 -5.62
C GLY A 158 8.79 4.16 -4.31
N LEU A 159 9.86 4.40 -3.51
CA LEU A 159 9.76 5.05 -2.20
C LEU A 159 9.23 6.49 -2.29
N GLU A 160 9.43 7.17 -3.41
CA GLU A 160 8.90 8.53 -3.68
C GLU A 160 7.37 8.61 -3.61
N ARG A 161 6.69 7.46 -3.78
CA ARG A 161 5.23 7.38 -3.70
C ARG A 161 4.71 7.34 -2.26
N ALA A 162 5.60 7.19 -1.29
CA ALA A 162 5.21 7.11 0.11
C ALA A 162 4.68 8.44 0.68
N ALA A 163 4.88 9.58 -0.02
CA ALA A 163 4.60 10.91 0.53
C ALA A 163 5.09 11.05 1.99
N ALA A 164 6.35 10.64 2.21
CA ALA A 164 6.93 10.54 3.54
C ALA A 164 7.19 11.94 4.13
N ALA A 165 6.99 12.07 5.43
CA ALA A 165 7.31 13.26 6.21
C ALA A 165 8.47 12.98 7.17
N ALA A 166 9.09 14.04 7.69
CA ALA A 166 10.09 13.92 8.74
C ALA A 166 9.52 13.15 9.95
N GLY A 167 10.30 12.20 10.46
CA GLY A 167 9.88 11.30 11.54
C GLY A 167 9.11 10.06 11.10
N ASP A 168 8.83 9.88 9.81
CA ASP A 168 8.27 8.62 9.30
C ASP A 168 9.34 7.51 9.26
N LEU A 169 8.95 6.28 9.53
CA LEU A 169 9.70 5.07 9.21
C LEU A 169 8.95 4.30 8.12
N ILE A 170 9.48 4.31 6.91
CA ILE A 170 8.85 3.68 5.75
C ILE A 170 9.35 2.23 5.61
N LEU A 171 8.43 1.28 5.65
CA LEU A 171 8.68 -0.14 5.44
C LEU A 171 8.27 -0.56 4.03
N GLY A 172 9.20 -1.13 3.28
CA GLY A 172 8.96 -1.62 1.91
C GLY A 172 9.56 -3.01 1.67
N ASP A 173 9.13 -3.64 0.60
CA ASP A 173 9.68 -4.92 0.15
C ASP A 173 10.86 -4.74 -0.82
N ARG A 174 11.24 -5.81 -1.53
CA ARG A 174 12.37 -5.79 -2.48
C ARG A 174 12.15 -4.89 -3.70
N GLY A 175 10.90 -4.64 -4.09
CA GLY A 175 10.56 -3.78 -5.21
C GLY A 175 10.97 -2.32 -4.97
N TYR A 176 11.09 -1.93 -3.70
CA TYR A 176 11.44 -0.58 -3.29
C TYR A 176 12.96 -0.36 -3.07
N ALA A 177 13.79 -1.36 -3.36
CA ALA A 177 15.23 -1.31 -3.13
C ALA A 177 15.96 -0.41 -4.15
N SER A 178 16.12 0.89 -3.82
CA SER A 178 16.84 1.89 -4.60
C SER A 178 17.64 2.79 -3.67
N ALA A 179 18.96 2.90 -3.88
CA ALA A 179 19.84 3.73 -3.06
C ALA A 179 19.45 5.21 -3.10
N ASP A 180 19.17 5.74 -4.31
CA ASP A 180 18.83 7.15 -4.51
C ASP A 180 17.53 7.53 -3.82
N LYS A 181 16.54 6.64 -3.86
CA LYS A 181 15.24 6.85 -3.21
C LYS A 181 15.33 6.75 -1.69
N VAL A 182 16.15 5.84 -1.16
CA VAL A 182 16.47 5.77 0.27
C VAL A 182 17.14 7.07 0.73
N ARG A 183 18.08 7.58 -0.07
CA ARG A 183 18.74 8.85 0.17
C ARG A 183 17.77 10.03 0.17
N ALA A 184 16.88 10.11 -0.83
CA ALA A 184 15.89 11.18 -0.94
C ALA A 184 14.98 11.23 0.30
N LEU A 185 14.57 10.07 0.83
CA LEU A 185 13.78 10.01 2.07
C LEU A 185 14.59 10.44 3.29
N ALA A 186 15.86 10.05 3.38
CA ALA A 186 16.73 10.48 4.47
C ALA A 186 16.94 12.01 4.48
N VAL A 187 17.10 12.62 3.31
CA VAL A 187 17.15 14.09 3.16
C VAL A 187 15.86 14.76 3.60
N ALA A 188 14.72 14.14 3.36
CA ALA A 188 13.41 14.60 3.84
C ALA A 188 13.16 14.36 5.35
N GLY A 189 14.16 13.82 6.07
CA GLY A 189 14.05 13.52 7.50
C GLY A 189 13.27 12.25 7.84
N ALA A 190 12.98 11.41 6.85
CA ALA A 190 12.33 10.12 7.03
C ALA A 190 13.35 8.98 7.07
N HIS A 191 13.01 7.92 7.79
CA HIS A 191 13.80 6.69 7.84
C HIS A 191 13.18 5.61 6.95
N THR A 192 14.03 4.67 6.53
CA THR A 192 13.60 3.51 5.75
C THR A 192 13.96 2.20 6.42
N LEU A 193 13.12 1.20 6.24
CA LEU A 193 13.40 -0.20 6.55
C LEU A 193 12.89 -1.05 5.39
N ILE A 194 13.80 -1.47 4.52
CA ILE A 194 13.46 -2.20 3.30
C ILE A 194 14.15 -3.55 3.26
N ARG A 195 13.46 -4.55 2.71
CA ARG A 195 14.11 -5.80 2.34
C ARG A 195 14.82 -5.62 1.02
N ILE A 196 16.06 -6.08 0.95
CA ILE A 196 16.86 -5.98 -0.28
C ILE A 196 17.23 -7.37 -0.81
N GLY A 197 17.52 -7.45 -2.09
CA GLY A 197 18.27 -8.57 -2.66
C GLY A 197 19.75 -8.42 -2.33
N TYR A 198 20.48 -9.52 -2.24
CA TYR A 198 21.90 -9.49 -1.89
C TYR A 198 22.81 -8.74 -2.90
N GLN A 199 22.27 -8.40 -4.07
CA GLN A 199 22.94 -7.62 -5.13
C GLN A 199 22.14 -6.36 -5.54
N ALA A 200 21.06 -6.01 -4.83
CA ALA A 200 20.14 -4.96 -5.27
C ALA A 200 20.71 -3.55 -5.12
N ILE A 201 21.50 -3.33 -4.08
CA ILE A 201 22.08 -2.03 -3.76
C ILE A 201 23.58 -2.19 -3.54
N ARG A 202 24.38 -1.37 -4.21
CA ARG A 202 25.80 -1.24 -3.89
C ARG A 202 25.96 -0.51 -2.56
N MET A 203 26.75 -1.08 -1.68
CA MET A 203 27.07 -0.52 -0.36
C MET A 203 28.53 -0.76 -0.03
N PHE A 204 29.08 0.10 0.80
CA PHE A 204 30.50 0.09 1.14
C PHE A 204 30.66 0.07 2.67
N ASP A 205 31.79 -0.38 3.16
CA ASP A 205 32.19 -0.22 4.56
C ASP A 205 32.87 1.14 4.79
N GLY A 206 33.26 1.42 6.05
CA GLY A 206 33.92 2.67 6.41
C GLY A 206 35.30 2.88 5.77
N SER A 207 35.87 1.85 5.16
CA SER A 207 37.13 1.91 4.41
C SER A 207 36.93 2.07 2.90
N GLY A 208 35.67 2.18 2.45
CA GLY A 208 35.31 2.27 1.02
C GLY A 208 35.36 0.93 0.29
N ILE A 209 35.42 -0.19 0.99
CA ILE A 209 35.40 -1.53 0.40
C ILE A 209 33.94 -1.95 0.20
N GLN A 210 33.60 -2.44 -1.01
CA GLN A 210 32.27 -2.89 -1.31
C GLN A 210 31.86 -4.08 -0.43
N VAL A 211 30.71 -3.96 0.23
CA VAL A 211 30.13 -4.98 1.08
C VAL A 211 29.24 -5.93 0.26
N ASP A 212 29.56 -7.22 0.30
CA ASP A 212 28.67 -8.28 -0.21
C ASP A 212 27.86 -8.87 0.95
N PRO A 213 26.53 -8.62 1.03
CA PRO A 213 25.68 -9.11 2.12
C PRO A 213 25.74 -10.64 2.31
N LEU A 214 25.87 -11.39 1.22
CA LEU A 214 25.96 -12.84 1.29
C LEU A 214 27.31 -13.32 1.83
N ALA A 215 28.40 -12.64 1.49
CA ALA A 215 29.72 -12.94 2.05
C ALA A 215 29.74 -12.67 3.56
N VAL A 216 29.17 -11.55 4.01
CA VAL A 216 29.02 -11.22 5.44
C VAL A 216 28.26 -12.33 6.17
N ALA A 217 27.11 -12.76 5.63
CA ALA A 217 26.30 -13.82 6.23
C ALA A 217 27.04 -15.17 6.33
N ARG A 218 28.00 -15.43 5.44
CA ARG A 218 28.79 -16.68 5.40
C ARG A 218 30.02 -16.63 6.29
N GLN A 219 30.67 -15.48 6.43
CA GLN A 219 31.93 -15.35 7.18
C GLN A 219 31.80 -15.87 8.61
N LYS A 220 30.76 -15.52 9.34
CA LYS A 220 30.56 -15.99 10.72
C LYS A 220 30.19 -17.46 10.84
N ARG A 221 29.67 -18.07 9.78
CA ARG A 221 29.45 -19.53 9.75
C ARG A 221 30.74 -20.32 9.85
N LEU A 222 31.81 -19.78 9.28
CA LEU A 222 33.13 -20.43 9.28
C LEU A 222 33.79 -20.39 10.66
N HIS A 223 33.49 -19.39 11.50
CA HIS A 223 34.11 -19.20 12.80
C HIS A 223 33.40 -19.89 13.96
N SER A 224 32.10 -20.07 13.89
CA SER A 224 31.27 -20.56 15.02
C SER A 224 30.54 -21.89 14.77
N GLY A 225 30.73 -22.51 13.61
CA GLY A 225 30.01 -23.74 13.23
C GLY A 225 28.49 -23.56 13.08
N ARG A 226 27.90 -22.60 13.80
CA ARG A 226 26.47 -22.25 13.74
C ARG A 226 26.31 -20.73 13.52
N PRO A 227 25.81 -20.30 12.36
CA PRO A 227 25.64 -18.87 12.10
C PRO A 227 24.70 -18.24 13.11
N PRO A 228 24.96 -16.98 13.52
CA PRO A 228 24.05 -16.23 14.36
C PRO A 228 22.69 -16.12 13.70
N ARG A 229 21.63 -16.03 14.52
CA ARG A 229 20.27 -15.84 14.03
C ARG A 229 20.11 -14.46 13.40
N LEU A 230 20.88 -13.49 13.88
CA LEU A 230 20.82 -12.09 13.49
C LEU A 230 22.23 -11.50 13.50
N GLU A 231 22.56 -10.70 12.49
CA GLU A 231 23.83 -10.00 12.37
C GLU A 231 23.61 -8.65 11.72
N SER A 232 24.33 -7.63 12.12
CA SER A 232 24.30 -6.33 11.48
C SER A 232 25.68 -5.76 11.17
N ARG A 233 25.70 -4.82 10.23
CA ARG A 233 26.88 -4.06 9.84
C ARG A 233 26.49 -2.67 9.39
N THR A 234 27.21 -1.65 9.87
CA THR A 234 27.13 -0.31 9.29
C THR A 234 27.66 -0.33 7.87
N VAL A 235 26.93 0.30 6.96
CA VAL A 235 27.26 0.40 5.54
C VAL A 235 26.99 1.82 5.05
N TRP A 236 27.64 2.19 3.98
CA TRP A 236 27.46 3.49 3.33
C TRP A 236 26.91 3.30 1.93
N LEU A 237 25.83 4.00 1.63
CA LEU A 237 25.24 4.06 0.30
C LEU A 237 25.89 5.19 -0.48
N PRO A 238 26.43 4.92 -1.69
CA PRO A 238 27.03 5.96 -2.52
C PRO A 238 25.98 6.98 -2.92
N GLY A 239 26.40 8.21 -3.18
CA GLY A 239 25.57 9.27 -3.76
C GLY A 239 26.30 9.84 -4.96
N ASP A 240 25.54 10.19 -6.00
CA ASP A 240 26.12 10.81 -7.18
C ASP A 240 26.53 12.28 -6.89
N ASP A 241 25.72 13.00 -6.07
CA ASP A 241 25.88 14.44 -5.79
C ASP A 241 25.92 14.76 -4.27
N GLY A 242 26.56 13.92 -3.44
CA GLY A 242 26.63 14.20 -2.00
C GLY A 242 27.40 13.19 -1.18
N PRO A 243 27.57 13.43 0.14
CA PRO A 243 28.29 12.50 1.00
C PRO A 243 27.58 11.15 1.05
N PRO A 244 28.34 10.07 1.27
CA PRO A 244 27.75 8.74 1.44
C PRO A 244 26.72 8.74 2.58
N LEU A 245 25.56 8.11 2.35
CA LEU A 245 24.54 7.97 3.38
C LEU A 245 24.86 6.76 4.25
N GLU A 246 24.99 6.99 5.55
CA GLU A 246 25.12 5.91 6.51
C GLU A 246 23.79 5.14 6.63
N ALA A 247 23.90 3.82 6.63
CA ALA A 247 22.79 2.90 6.78
C ALA A 247 23.25 1.64 7.53
N ARG A 248 22.32 0.82 7.95
CA ARG A 248 22.60 -0.45 8.62
C ARG A 248 22.04 -1.61 7.82
N LEU A 249 22.90 -2.55 7.47
CA LEU A 249 22.53 -3.83 6.90
C LEU A 249 22.26 -4.81 8.04
N VAL A 250 21.02 -5.28 8.18
CA VAL A 250 20.63 -6.30 9.16
C VAL A 250 20.34 -7.60 8.41
N ILE A 251 21.04 -8.67 8.78
CA ILE A 251 20.93 -9.98 8.15
C ILE A 251 20.23 -10.93 9.11
N VAL A 252 19.05 -11.40 8.72
CA VAL A 252 18.25 -12.33 9.51
C VAL A 252 18.29 -13.72 8.89
N ARG A 253 18.74 -14.71 9.64
CA ARG A 253 18.68 -16.10 9.21
C ARG A 253 17.28 -16.64 9.33
N LYS A 254 16.77 -17.20 8.25
CA LYS A 254 15.44 -17.85 8.20
C LYS A 254 15.47 -19.24 8.85
N SER A 255 14.32 -19.72 9.29
CA SER A 255 14.15 -21.11 9.68
C SER A 255 14.43 -22.04 8.49
N ARG A 256 14.69 -23.33 8.78
CA ARG A 256 14.90 -24.34 7.74
C ARG A 256 13.71 -24.41 6.79
N ASP A 257 12.50 -24.50 7.32
CA ASP A 257 11.28 -24.61 6.50
C ASP A 257 11.05 -23.38 5.62
N ALA A 258 11.32 -22.15 6.14
CA ALA A 258 11.22 -20.92 5.36
C ALA A 258 12.29 -20.86 4.25
N THR A 259 13.48 -21.38 4.54
CA THR A 259 14.57 -21.49 3.56
C THR A 259 14.22 -22.45 2.44
N ASP A 260 13.69 -23.63 2.78
CA ASP A 260 13.37 -24.67 1.80
C ASP A 260 12.19 -24.23 0.91
N ARG A 261 11.17 -23.57 1.49
CA ARG A 261 10.09 -22.96 0.70
C ARG A 261 10.61 -21.89 -0.28
N GLU A 262 11.51 -21.01 0.17
CA GLU A 262 12.08 -19.98 -0.70
C GLU A 262 12.94 -20.59 -1.82
N ARG A 263 13.74 -21.61 -1.53
CA ARG A 263 14.52 -22.34 -2.54
C ARG A 263 13.63 -23.02 -3.57
N ALA A 264 12.53 -23.63 -3.13
CA ALA A 264 11.55 -24.24 -4.03
C ALA A 264 10.91 -23.18 -4.93
N ARG A 265 10.53 -22.02 -4.38
CA ARG A 265 9.99 -20.90 -5.14
C ARG A 265 10.98 -20.38 -6.18
N ILE A 266 12.25 -20.17 -5.81
CA ILE A 266 13.30 -19.72 -6.73
C ILE A 266 13.49 -20.70 -7.89
N ARG A 267 13.50 -22.00 -7.62
CA ARG A 267 13.62 -23.04 -8.67
C ARG A 267 12.41 -23.05 -9.60
N ALA A 268 11.19 -22.94 -9.05
CA ALA A 268 9.96 -22.89 -9.83
C ALA A 268 9.90 -21.65 -10.74
N ASP A 269 10.26 -20.48 -10.21
CA ASP A 269 10.31 -19.23 -10.99
C ASP A 269 11.38 -19.27 -12.08
N ALA A 270 12.54 -19.85 -11.78
CA ALA A 270 13.62 -20.01 -12.76
C ALA A 270 13.20 -20.98 -13.87
N LYS A 271 12.55 -22.10 -13.54
CA LYS A 271 12.02 -23.05 -14.51
C LYS A 271 10.99 -22.39 -15.45
N ARG A 272 10.05 -21.61 -14.89
CA ARG A 272 9.03 -20.87 -15.65
C ARG A 272 9.65 -19.88 -16.64
N LYS A 273 10.80 -19.30 -16.29
CA LYS A 273 11.54 -18.33 -17.11
C LYS A 273 12.62 -18.96 -18.01
N GLY A 274 12.72 -20.30 -18.07
CA GLY A 274 13.74 -21.02 -18.83
C GLY A 274 15.17 -20.74 -18.34
N LYS A 275 15.37 -20.45 -17.03
CA LYS A 275 16.67 -20.09 -16.43
C LYS A 275 17.07 -21.09 -15.35
N THR A 276 18.38 -21.15 -15.06
CA THR A 276 18.93 -21.89 -13.93
C THR A 276 19.39 -20.91 -12.86
N PRO A 277 18.92 -21.02 -11.60
CA PRO A 277 19.37 -20.15 -10.54
C PRO A 277 20.82 -20.44 -10.17
N THR A 278 21.61 -19.41 -9.91
CA THR A 278 22.99 -19.57 -9.45
C THR A 278 23.02 -20.14 -8.03
N GLN A 279 24.13 -20.81 -7.67
CA GLN A 279 24.33 -21.33 -6.31
C GLN A 279 24.25 -20.20 -5.27
N ARG A 280 24.79 -19.01 -5.60
CA ARG A 280 24.69 -17.83 -4.73
C ARG A 280 23.24 -17.44 -4.45
N THR A 281 22.35 -17.49 -5.44
CA THR A 281 20.92 -17.20 -5.27
C THR A 281 20.23 -18.24 -4.37
N ILE A 282 20.57 -19.51 -4.52
CA ILE A 282 20.08 -20.60 -3.67
C ILE A 282 20.56 -20.46 -2.22
N ASP A 283 21.82 -20.05 -2.02
CA ASP A 283 22.37 -19.85 -0.68
C ASP A 283 21.79 -18.60 0.00
N ALA A 284 21.57 -17.52 -0.76
CA ALA A 284 20.94 -16.31 -0.28
C ALA A 284 19.48 -16.52 0.20
N ALA A 285 18.83 -17.60 -0.26
CA ALA A 285 17.49 -17.97 0.17
C ALA A 285 17.38 -18.21 1.70
N ALA A 286 18.49 -18.59 2.34
CA ALA A 286 18.54 -18.83 3.78
C ALA A 286 18.49 -17.55 4.63
N TYR A 287 18.58 -16.37 4.00
CA TYR A 287 18.68 -15.10 4.70
C TYR A 287 17.63 -14.10 4.23
N ALA A 288 17.27 -13.19 5.12
CA ALA A 288 16.61 -11.94 4.77
C ALA A 288 17.61 -10.82 5.00
N PHE A 289 17.83 -9.99 4.00
CA PHE A 289 18.70 -8.82 4.06
C PHE A 289 17.79 -7.60 4.21
N LEU A 290 17.93 -6.88 5.31
CA LEU A 290 17.20 -5.67 5.62
C LEU A 290 18.18 -4.50 5.59
N LEU A 291 17.81 -3.43 4.94
CA LEU A 291 18.55 -2.17 4.93
C LEU A 291 17.71 -1.11 5.65
N THR A 292 18.32 -0.43 6.62
CA THR A 292 17.64 0.63 7.36
C THR A 292 18.52 1.85 7.55
N THR A 293 17.93 3.03 7.47
CA THR A 293 18.56 4.29 7.85
C THR A 293 18.21 4.70 9.29
N LEU A 294 17.47 3.83 10.02
CA LEU A 294 17.16 4.09 11.42
C LEU A 294 18.40 3.88 12.29
N PRO A 295 18.84 4.90 13.08
CA PRO A 295 19.95 4.77 13.99
C PRO A 295 19.73 3.68 15.04
N VAL A 296 20.83 3.13 15.59
CA VAL A 296 20.79 2.00 16.52
C VAL A 296 20.15 2.36 17.87
N ASP A 297 20.31 3.60 18.32
CA ASP A 297 19.69 4.15 19.53
C ASP A 297 18.17 4.29 19.43
N ARG A 298 17.63 4.35 18.22
CA ARG A 298 16.18 4.38 17.95
C ARG A 298 15.57 3.01 17.62
N GLY A 299 16.39 1.99 17.44
CA GLY A 299 15.94 0.62 17.21
C GLY A 299 17.12 -0.33 17.03
N ASN A 300 17.27 -1.27 17.97
CA ASN A 300 18.29 -2.33 17.86
C ASN A 300 17.95 -3.35 16.77
N ASP A 301 18.83 -4.31 16.54
CA ASP A 301 18.70 -5.25 15.40
C ASP A 301 17.51 -6.20 15.54
N GLU A 302 17.18 -6.65 16.75
CA GLU A 302 16.00 -7.47 17.01
C GLU A 302 14.71 -6.67 16.75
N GLU A 303 14.69 -5.42 17.21
CA GLU A 303 13.56 -4.52 16.96
C GLU A 303 13.37 -4.23 15.47
N ILE A 304 14.44 -4.05 14.70
CA ILE A 304 14.40 -3.90 13.25
C ILE A 304 13.81 -5.15 12.58
N ALA A 305 14.23 -6.34 13.01
CA ALA A 305 13.71 -7.59 12.46
C ALA A 305 12.21 -7.78 12.79
N ASP A 306 11.79 -7.39 13.99
CA ASP A 306 10.39 -7.46 14.43
C ASP A 306 9.52 -6.40 13.75
N LEU A 307 10.01 -5.16 13.62
CA LEU A 307 9.34 -4.11 12.86
C LEU A 307 9.09 -4.53 11.41
N TYR A 308 10.06 -5.17 10.77
CA TYR A 308 9.88 -5.62 9.39
C TYR A 308 8.76 -6.65 9.24
N ARG A 309 8.44 -7.42 10.27
CA ARG A 309 7.29 -8.36 10.24
C ARG A 309 5.95 -7.64 10.11
N LEU A 310 5.85 -6.38 10.55
CA LEU A 310 4.62 -5.58 10.37
C LEU A 310 4.26 -5.42 8.89
N ARG A 311 5.23 -5.46 7.98
CA ARG A 311 4.99 -5.36 6.54
C ARG A 311 3.94 -6.35 6.03
N TRP A 312 3.80 -7.51 6.68
CA TRP A 312 2.78 -8.48 6.30
C TRP A 312 1.34 -7.96 6.44
N GLN A 313 1.11 -6.92 7.25
CA GLN A 313 -0.23 -6.35 7.43
C GLN A 313 -0.76 -5.70 6.15
N VAL A 314 0.09 -5.10 5.33
CA VAL A 314 -0.34 -4.54 4.04
C VAL A 314 -0.74 -5.64 3.04
N GLU A 315 -0.08 -6.80 3.08
CA GLU A 315 -0.50 -7.96 2.27
C GLU A 315 -1.90 -8.46 2.69
N LEU A 316 -2.18 -8.48 4.00
CA LEU A 316 -3.53 -8.79 4.51
C LEU A 316 -4.56 -7.75 4.09
N LEU A 317 -4.19 -6.46 4.09
CA LEU A 317 -5.05 -5.40 3.58
C LEU A 317 -5.41 -5.65 2.11
N PHE A 318 -4.44 -5.88 1.23
CA PHE A 318 -4.71 -6.18 -0.17
C PHE A 318 -5.57 -7.44 -0.35
N LYS A 319 -5.33 -8.48 0.44
CA LYS A 319 -6.17 -9.68 0.42
C LYS A 319 -7.62 -9.34 0.76
N ARG A 320 -7.85 -8.50 1.76
CA ARG A 320 -9.20 -8.04 2.13
C ARG A 320 -9.83 -7.19 1.02
N LEU A 321 -9.11 -6.22 0.47
CA LEU A 321 -9.60 -5.36 -0.61
C LEU A 321 -9.98 -6.17 -1.86
N LYS A 322 -9.17 -7.17 -2.21
CA LYS A 322 -9.48 -8.07 -3.33
C LYS A 322 -10.67 -8.97 -3.05
N SER A 323 -10.74 -9.59 -1.87
CA SER A 323 -11.81 -10.54 -1.55
C SER A 323 -13.15 -9.86 -1.26
N LEU A 324 -13.17 -8.67 -0.65
CA LEU A 324 -14.40 -7.98 -0.26
C LEU A 324 -14.91 -7.03 -1.34
N LEU A 325 -13.99 -6.37 -2.06
CA LEU A 325 -14.34 -5.35 -3.04
C LEU A 325 -14.00 -5.76 -4.47
N SER A 326 -13.50 -6.98 -4.71
CA SER A 326 -13.02 -7.43 -6.02
C SER A 326 -12.12 -6.38 -6.69
N LEU A 327 -11.16 -5.84 -5.93
CA LEU A 327 -10.33 -4.72 -6.36
C LEU A 327 -9.42 -5.08 -7.55
N ASP A 328 -9.15 -6.35 -7.76
CA ASP A 328 -8.36 -6.91 -8.87
C ASP A 328 -9.15 -7.15 -10.15
N ALA A 329 -10.47 -6.99 -10.13
CA ALA A 329 -11.37 -7.20 -11.27
C ALA A 329 -11.85 -5.87 -11.85
N LEU A 330 -11.23 -5.41 -12.94
CA LEU A 330 -11.76 -4.29 -13.72
C LEU A 330 -12.90 -4.74 -14.61
N ARG A 331 -13.88 -3.84 -14.81
CA ARG A 331 -15.02 -4.05 -15.72
C ARG A 331 -14.95 -3.19 -16.98
N ALA A 332 -14.00 -2.30 -17.07
CA ALA A 332 -13.85 -1.36 -18.17
C ALA A 332 -12.44 -1.42 -18.76
N LYS A 333 -12.36 -1.33 -20.10
CA LYS A 333 -11.10 -1.16 -20.82
C LYS A 333 -10.76 0.31 -21.08
N ASP A 334 -11.76 1.20 -21.03
CA ASP A 334 -11.53 2.64 -21.18
C ASP A 334 -10.75 3.17 -19.95
N PRO A 335 -9.59 3.80 -20.13
CA PRO A 335 -8.72 4.21 -19.03
C PRO A 335 -9.38 5.17 -18.03
N ALA A 336 -10.16 6.14 -18.50
CA ALA A 336 -10.82 7.11 -17.64
C ALA A 336 -11.94 6.45 -16.81
N LEU A 337 -12.71 5.54 -17.43
CA LEU A 337 -13.75 4.79 -16.71
C LEU A 337 -13.14 3.80 -15.73
N ALA A 338 -12.05 3.10 -16.11
CA ALA A 338 -11.32 2.19 -15.25
C ALA A 338 -10.79 2.90 -14.00
N ARG A 339 -10.21 4.09 -14.18
CA ARG A 339 -9.70 4.90 -13.07
C ARG A 339 -10.81 5.34 -12.13
N SER A 340 -11.93 5.84 -12.64
CA SER A 340 -13.10 6.20 -11.82
C SER A 340 -13.68 5.01 -11.07
N TYR A 341 -13.70 3.82 -11.69
CA TYR A 341 -14.13 2.58 -11.05
C TYR A 341 -13.22 2.20 -9.88
N LEU A 342 -11.90 2.28 -10.05
CA LEU A 342 -10.93 2.01 -8.98
C LEU A 342 -11.04 3.03 -7.85
N LEU A 343 -11.17 4.32 -8.16
CA LEU A 343 -11.34 5.38 -7.16
C LEU A 343 -12.63 5.18 -6.36
N GLY A 344 -13.73 4.82 -7.02
CA GLY A 344 -14.98 4.51 -6.32
C GLY A 344 -14.84 3.32 -5.34
N LYS A 345 -14.13 2.26 -5.74
CA LYS A 345 -13.82 1.14 -4.84
C LYS A 345 -12.93 1.55 -3.66
N LEU A 346 -11.96 2.41 -3.89
CA LEU A 346 -11.06 2.91 -2.83
C LEU A 346 -11.79 3.84 -1.86
N ILE A 347 -12.64 4.74 -2.34
CA ILE A 347 -13.52 5.56 -1.49
C ILE A 347 -14.41 4.65 -0.64
N GLY A 348 -15.03 3.63 -1.26
CA GLY A 348 -15.83 2.64 -0.53
C GLY A 348 -15.02 1.87 0.53
N ALA A 349 -13.78 1.51 0.24
CA ALA A 349 -12.88 0.87 1.20
C ALA A 349 -12.61 1.75 2.43
N VAL A 350 -12.33 3.05 2.21
CA VAL A 350 -12.09 4.02 3.28
C VAL A 350 -13.37 4.25 4.09
N LEU A 351 -14.53 4.37 3.46
CA LEU A 351 -15.83 4.46 4.15
C LEU A 351 -16.07 3.25 5.06
N ILE A 352 -15.92 2.04 4.53
CA ILE A 352 -16.08 0.80 5.32
C ILE A 352 -15.12 0.80 6.51
N GLN A 353 -13.90 1.28 6.34
CA GLN A 353 -12.91 1.36 7.41
C GLN A 353 -13.34 2.36 8.49
N ILE A 354 -13.78 3.56 8.12
CA ILE A 354 -14.28 4.59 9.05
C ILE A 354 -15.45 4.02 9.85
N ILE A 355 -16.45 3.44 9.19
CA ILE A 355 -17.62 2.84 9.84
C ILE A 355 -17.20 1.71 10.80
N ALA A 356 -16.30 0.83 10.38
CA ALA A 356 -15.82 -0.26 11.21
C ALA A 356 -15.07 0.22 12.46
N ASP A 357 -14.30 1.29 12.36
CA ASP A 357 -13.57 1.87 13.50
C ASP A 357 -14.53 2.51 14.50
N GLN A 358 -15.60 3.14 14.05
CA GLN A 358 -16.64 3.68 14.93
C GLN A 358 -17.47 2.58 15.61
N CYS A 359 -17.83 1.53 14.87
CA CYS A 359 -18.50 0.38 15.48
C CYS A 359 -17.65 -0.24 16.59
N ARG A 360 -16.32 -0.23 16.47
CA ARG A 360 -15.42 -0.67 17.55
C ARG A 360 -15.44 0.26 18.75
N ALA A 361 -15.52 1.57 18.55
CA ALA A 361 -15.56 2.57 19.62
C ALA A 361 -16.86 2.48 20.43
N ILE A 362 -17.97 2.05 19.82
CA ILE A 362 -19.30 1.94 20.45
C ILE A 362 -19.50 0.53 21.06
N SER A 363 -18.68 -0.46 20.73
CA SER A 363 -18.85 -1.83 21.20
C SER A 363 -18.70 -1.93 22.74
N PRO A 364 -19.73 -2.39 23.48
CA PRO A 364 -19.64 -2.55 24.95
C PRO A 364 -18.64 -3.62 25.37
N TYR A 365 -18.18 -4.45 24.44
CA TYR A 365 -17.15 -5.47 24.65
C TYR A 365 -15.75 -4.98 24.32
N GLY A 366 -15.53 -3.66 24.26
CA GLY A 366 -14.29 -2.99 23.87
C GLY A 366 -13.29 -4.00 23.30
N VAL A 367 -13.08 -4.03 21.98
CA VAL A 367 -12.12 -4.99 21.42
C VAL A 367 -10.84 -4.76 22.20
N PRO A 368 -10.33 -5.74 22.98
CA PRO A 368 -9.11 -5.55 23.74
C PRO A 368 -8.07 -5.08 22.74
N SER A 369 -7.46 -3.92 23.01
CA SER A 369 -6.25 -3.50 22.33
C SER A 369 -5.41 -4.75 22.23
N ARG A 370 -5.09 -5.22 21.01
CA ARG A 370 -4.42 -6.50 20.78
C ARG A 370 -3.33 -6.64 21.84
N ARG A 371 -3.60 -7.45 22.84
CA ARG A 371 -2.60 -7.88 23.80
C ARG A 371 -1.42 -8.33 22.97
N GLN A 372 -0.26 -7.79 23.29
CA GLN A 372 1.02 -8.30 22.90
C GLN A 372 0.89 -9.82 22.79
N ALA A 373 1.06 -10.35 21.57
CA ALA A 373 1.16 -11.77 21.38
C ALA A 373 2.40 -12.19 22.17
N GLN A 374 2.16 -12.77 23.35
CA GLN A 374 3.20 -13.47 24.08
C GLN A 374 3.75 -14.52 23.11
N PRO A 375 5.05 -14.66 23.00
CA PRO A 375 5.63 -15.76 22.25
C PRO A 375 5.21 -17.04 22.96
N VAL A 376 4.47 -17.87 22.24
CA VAL A 376 4.29 -19.28 22.62
C VAL A 376 5.67 -19.90 22.58
N ALA A 377 6.08 -20.48 23.69
CA ALA A 377 7.34 -21.11 24.01
C ALA A 377 7.84 -22.14 22.97
#